data_a2378eab147ada80df5ff4a309749c55
#
_entry.id   a2378eab147ada80df5ff4a309749c55
#
_cell.length_a   1.000
_cell.length_b   1.000
_cell.length_c   1.000
_cell.angle_alpha   90.00
_cell.angle_beta   90.00
_cell.angle_gamma   90.00
#
_symmetry.space_group_name_H-M   'P 1'
#
loop_
_entity.id
_entity.type
_entity.pdbx_description
1 polymer ?
#
loop_
_entity_poly.entity_id
_entity_poly.type
_entity_poly.pdbx_seq_one_letter_code
_entity_poly.pdbx_strand_id
1 'polypeptide(L)'
;MFREIVSPASDYFAMLVLFWVIMTWVELWEQERDCPIGEKQTVPYALLSLYLVYAATVKLSTAVILLLVLYPAVLLLRQKKWLQIAGYIALGLLIAFPYLARNVLISGWLFYPFTFLDWFPVDWKISKGYADSDAKEIQAYAREIYNVYQLDQPLKQWLPNWFAAQDGFDKLLVLAGWAAIPVSAVLAVLGAVRAVRAGQVTVAPHVNGAVSEREIGAPLPARRVAHLTPLCFSLLQLCAVVGFFFWQLGAPLVRYGYFYVLFLPLTVFGSLYCMAAEKLAGSEQGDNGHKWLKNAGYWAFVGLLVAFFTYKGYNLIQMVRELAYEPYYLWQQDYVDGAAEMYEVDGVTIYVPTDRGQIGYNKFPSSPIVQDIELRGNSIRDGFRKKPK
;
A
#
# COMPACT_ATOMS: atom_id res chain seq x y z
N MET A 1 -3.10 3.61 -16.20
CA MET A 1 -3.84 2.55 -15.47
C MET A 1 -4.23 1.38 -16.37
N PHE A 2 -4.99 1.56 -17.46
CA PHE A 2 -5.37 0.40 -18.31
C PHE A 2 -4.23 -0.24 -19.11
N ARG A 3 -3.20 0.51 -19.50
CA ARG A 3 -1.99 -0.07 -20.12
C ARG A 3 -1.30 -1.10 -19.23
N GLU A 4 -1.49 -0.99 -17.92
CA GLU A 4 -0.82 -1.84 -16.93
C GLU A 4 -1.72 -2.99 -16.44
N ILE A 5 -3.04 -2.95 -16.70
CA ILE A 5 -3.95 -4.07 -16.40
C ILE A 5 -3.58 -5.32 -17.20
N VAL A 6 -3.00 -5.14 -18.38
CA VAL A 6 -2.51 -6.25 -19.22
C VAL A 6 -1.25 -6.90 -18.62
N SER A 7 -0.55 -6.19 -17.73
CA SER A 7 0.60 -6.74 -17.02
C SER A 7 0.14 -7.38 -15.70
N PRO A 8 0.48 -8.64 -15.40
CA PRO A 8 0.12 -9.30 -14.15
C PRO A 8 0.92 -8.75 -12.98
N ALA A 9 0.74 -7.46 -12.70
CA ALA A 9 1.45 -6.77 -11.61
C ALA A 9 0.71 -6.97 -10.28
N SER A 10 1.47 -7.26 -9.23
CA SER A 10 0.96 -7.39 -7.86
C SER A 10 0.43 -6.07 -7.26
N ASP A 11 0.70 -4.95 -7.92
CA ASP A 11 0.36 -3.60 -7.46
C ASP A 11 -1.13 -3.40 -7.20
N TYR A 12 -1.97 -3.78 -8.16
CA TYR A 12 -3.42 -3.62 -8.06
C TYR A 12 -4.04 -4.51 -6.99
N PHE A 13 -3.57 -5.77 -6.93
CA PHE A 13 -4.06 -6.70 -5.92
C PHE A 13 -3.74 -6.19 -4.51
N ALA A 14 -2.49 -5.79 -4.26
CA ALA A 14 -2.08 -5.22 -2.99
C ALA A 14 -2.89 -3.97 -2.63
N MET A 15 -3.11 -3.06 -3.59
CA MET A 15 -3.93 -1.86 -3.41
C MET A 15 -5.37 -2.19 -3.01
N LEU A 16 -6.01 -3.14 -3.68
CA LEU A 16 -7.39 -3.54 -3.38
C LEU A 16 -7.51 -4.16 -1.98
N VAL A 17 -6.55 -5.01 -1.59
CA VAL A 17 -6.49 -5.58 -0.24
C VAL A 17 -6.36 -4.47 0.80
N LEU A 18 -5.49 -3.49 0.58
CA LEU A 18 -5.31 -2.38 1.52
C LEU A 18 -6.59 -1.54 1.66
N PHE A 19 -7.24 -1.18 0.55
CA PHE A 19 -8.50 -0.43 0.62
C PHE A 19 -9.58 -1.21 1.36
N TRP A 20 -9.72 -2.50 1.06
CA TRP A 20 -10.69 -3.34 1.76
C TRP A 20 -10.40 -3.41 3.27
N VAL A 21 -9.15 -3.64 3.66
CA VAL A 21 -8.74 -3.68 5.07
C VAL A 21 -9.06 -2.37 5.78
N ILE A 22 -8.72 -1.23 5.16
CA ILE A 22 -8.95 0.07 5.78
C ILE A 22 -10.44 0.39 5.90
N MET A 23 -11.24 0.10 4.87
CA MET A 23 -12.69 0.32 4.94
C MET A 23 -13.32 -0.52 6.06
N THR A 24 -12.98 -1.82 6.12
CA THR A 24 -13.46 -2.70 7.20
C THR A 24 -12.95 -2.24 8.58
N TRP A 25 -11.70 -1.76 8.66
CA TRP A 25 -11.17 -1.18 9.89
C TRP A 25 -11.99 0.02 10.39
N VAL A 26 -12.29 0.96 9.48
CA VAL A 26 -13.09 2.14 9.82
C VAL A 26 -14.49 1.76 10.26
N GLU A 27 -15.13 0.81 9.57
CA GLU A 27 -16.46 0.30 9.95
C GLU A 27 -16.47 -0.33 11.35
N LEU A 28 -15.50 -1.20 11.65
CA LEU A 28 -15.35 -1.81 12.97
C LEU A 28 -15.09 -0.74 14.04
N TRP A 29 -14.25 0.22 13.73
CA TRP A 29 -13.96 1.31 14.66
C TRP A 29 -15.23 2.13 14.98
N GLU A 30 -16.02 2.42 13.96
CA GLU A 30 -17.28 3.16 14.13
C GLU A 30 -18.28 2.37 14.98
N GLN A 31 -18.43 1.07 14.74
CA GLN A 31 -19.32 0.20 15.50
C GLN A 31 -18.95 0.12 16.99
N GLU A 32 -17.64 0.11 17.29
CA GLU A 32 -17.12 -0.04 18.65
C GLU A 32 -16.73 1.29 19.31
N ARG A 33 -17.13 2.40 18.72
CA ARG A 33 -16.70 3.72 19.14
C ARG A 33 -16.95 3.99 20.63
N ASP A 34 -18.14 3.68 21.11
CA ASP A 34 -18.58 3.96 22.47
C ASP A 34 -18.27 2.81 23.45
N CYS A 35 -17.66 1.71 22.95
CA CYS A 35 -17.26 0.59 23.79
C CYS A 35 -16.01 0.92 24.62
N PRO A 36 -16.00 0.60 25.93
CA PRO A 36 -14.78 0.67 26.74
C PRO A 36 -13.63 -0.16 26.14
N ILE A 37 -12.39 0.28 26.33
CA ILE A 37 -11.19 -0.39 25.76
C ILE A 37 -11.12 -1.87 26.17
N GLY A 38 -11.57 -2.21 27.41
CA GLY A 38 -11.57 -3.59 27.91
C GLY A 38 -12.57 -4.51 27.23
N GLU A 39 -13.62 -3.97 26.63
CA GLU A 39 -14.72 -4.70 25.99
C GLU A 39 -14.61 -4.74 24.47
N LYS A 40 -13.70 -3.94 23.88
CA LYS A 40 -13.50 -3.90 22.44
C LYS A 40 -13.06 -5.26 21.89
N GLN A 41 -13.61 -5.63 20.75
CA GLN A 41 -13.26 -6.87 20.07
C GLN A 41 -11.83 -6.76 19.49
N THR A 42 -10.98 -7.70 19.86
CA THR A 42 -9.60 -7.72 19.37
C THR A 42 -9.43 -8.60 18.13
N VAL A 43 -10.25 -9.64 18.00
CA VAL A 43 -10.14 -10.64 16.92
C VAL A 43 -10.29 -10.04 15.53
N PRO A 44 -11.33 -9.22 15.21
CA PRO A 44 -11.47 -8.64 13.87
C PRO A 44 -10.25 -7.79 13.46
N TYR A 45 -9.76 -6.93 14.37
CA TYR A 45 -8.58 -6.10 14.10
C TYR A 45 -7.30 -6.91 13.93
N ALA A 46 -7.15 -7.98 14.71
CA ALA A 46 -6.01 -8.88 14.58
C ALA A 46 -6.03 -9.63 13.23
N LEU A 47 -7.21 -10.09 12.80
CA LEU A 47 -7.37 -10.71 11.47
C LEU A 47 -7.05 -9.72 10.35
N LEU A 48 -7.54 -8.48 10.42
CA LEU A 48 -7.18 -7.44 9.45
C LEU A 48 -5.66 -7.19 9.43
N SER A 49 -5.00 -7.25 10.60
CA SER A 49 -3.54 -7.15 10.70
C SER A 49 -2.82 -8.28 9.96
N LEU A 50 -3.35 -9.50 9.99
CA LEU A 50 -2.80 -10.61 9.20
C LEU A 50 -2.94 -10.38 7.68
N TYR A 51 -4.04 -9.79 7.22
CA TYR A 51 -4.17 -9.36 5.83
C TYR A 51 -3.18 -8.27 5.44
N LEU A 52 -2.84 -7.35 6.36
CA LEU A 52 -1.79 -6.36 6.13
C LEU A 52 -0.40 -7.01 6.01
N VAL A 53 -0.10 -8.02 6.85
CA VAL A 53 1.14 -8.81 6.72
C VAL A 53 1.17 -9.50 5.35
N TYR A 54 0.08 -10.12 4.94
CA TYR A 54 -0.03 -10.73 3.62
C TYR A 54 0.19 -9.71 2.50
N ALA A 55 -0.46 -8.55 2.54
CA ALA A 55 -0.24 -7.49 1.56
C ALA A 55 1.23 -7.06 1.47
N ALA A 56 1.92 -6.95 2.61
CA ALA A 56 3.34 -6.62 2.66
C ALA A 56 4.23 -7.71 2.01
N THR A 57 3.84 -8.99 2.09
CA THR A 57 4.55 -10.07 1.38
C THR A 57 4.30 -10.06 -0.13
N VAL A 58 3.13 -9.60 -0.56
CA VAL A 58 2.82 -9.42 -1.99
C VAL A 58 3.57 -8.23 -2.56
N LYS A 59 3.64 -7.13 -1.80
CA LYS A 59 4.35 -5.91 -2.20
C LYS A 59 4.90 -5.16 -1.00
N LEU A 60 6.21 -5.13 -0.87
CA LEU A 60 6.89 -4.54 0.29
C LEU A 60 6.57 -3.05 0.51
N SER A 61 6.24 -2.31 -0.56
CA SER A 61 5.84 -0.89 -0.43
C SER A 61 4.58 -0.67 0.42
N THR A 62 3.75 -1.70 0.63
CA THR A 62 2.56 -1.62 1.48
C THR A 62 2.87 -1.75 2.97
N ALA A 63 4.11 -2.11 3.33
CA ALA A 63 4.49 -2.37 4.72
C ALA A 63 4.28 -1.19 5.67
N VAL A 64 4.25 0.05 5.16
CA VAL A 64 3.96 1.25 5.99
C VAL A 64 2.60 1.15 6.68
N ILE A 65 1.61 0.50 6.04
CA ILE A 65 0.27 0.34 6.62
C ILE A 65 0.26 -0.64 7.81
N LEU A 66 1.32 -1.43 7.99
CA LEU A 66 1.51 -2.24 9.21
C LEU A 66 1.52 -1.40 10.50
N LEU A 67 1.68 -0.07 10.42
CA LEU A 67 1.49 0.82 11.57
C LEU A 67 0.10 0.67 12.20
N LEU A 68 -0.91 0.26 11.43
CA LEU A 68 -2.25 -0.03 11.98
C LEU A 68 -2.25 -1.21 12.96
N VAL A 69 -1.29 -2.13 12.88
CA VAL A 69 -1.14 -3.27 13.80
C VAL A 69 -0.91 -2.80 15.24
N LEU A 70 -0.39 -1.58 15.43
CA LEU A 70 -0.20 -1.00 16.76
C LEU A 70 -1.51 -0.89 17.54
N TYR A 71 -2.63 -0.66 16.86
CA TYR A 71 -3.93 -0.55 17.53
C TYR A 71 -4.38 -1.85 18.20
N PRO A 72 -4.56 -2.99 17.47
CA PRO A 72 -4.90 -4.25 18.12
C PRO A 72 -3.82 -4.74 19.09
N ALA A 73 -2.54 -4.44 18.84
CA ALA A 73 -1.46 -4.76 19.79
C ALA A 73 -1.69 -4.07 21.13
N VAL A 74 -2.00 -2.77 21.14
CA VAL A 74 -2.31 -2.02 22.37
C VAL A 74 -3.57 -2.57 23.05
N LEU A 75 -4.62 -2.90 22.30
CA LEU A 75 -5.84 -3.50 22.85
C LEU A 75 -5.55 -4.83 23.54
N LEU A 76 -4.84 -5.74 22.86
CA LEU A 76 -4.48 -7.06 23.40
C LEU A 76 -3.59 -6.95 24.65
N LEU A 77 -2.62 -6.01 24.65
CA LEU A 77 -1.77 -5.75 25.80
C LEU A 77 -2.58 -5.23 27.00
N ARG A 78 -3.48 -4.27 26.78
CA ARG A 78 -4.35 -3.73 27.84
C ARG A 78 -5.32 -4.76 28.39
N GLN A 79 -5.81 -5.67 27.54
CA GLN A 79 -6.67 -6.79 27.92
C GLN A 79 -5.88 -7.99 28.48
N LYS A 80 -4.53 -7.91 28.55
CA LYS A 80 -3.63 -8.97 29.04
C LYS A 80 -3.78 -10.32 28.31
N LYS A 81 -4.11 -10.30 27.02
CA LYS A 81 -4.36 -11.49 26.20
C LYS A 81 -3.06 -12.05 25.57
N TRP A 82 -2.10 -12.41 26.42
CA TRP A 82 -0.75 -12.82 25.99
C TRP A 82 -0.73 -14.01 25.03
N LEU A 83 -1.57 -15.01 25.25
CA LEU A 83 -1.65 -16.18 24.37
C LEU A 83 -2.15 -15.81 22.97
N GLN A 84 -3.12 -14.88 22.89
CA GLN A 84 -3.59 -14.38 21.58
C GLN A 84 -2.50 -13.58 20.87
N ILE A 85 -1.74 -12.75 21.59
CA ILE A 85 -0.59 -12.03 21.02
C ILE A 85 0.40 -13.03 20.41
N ALA A 86 0.82 -14.04 21.16
CA ALA A 86 1.73 -15.07 20.66
C ALA A 86 1.16 -15.80 19.44
N GLY A 87 -0.14 -16.16 19.47
CA GLY A 87 -0.83 -16.81 18.37
C GLY A 87 -0.85 -15.95 17.10
N TYR A 88 -1.18 -14.65 17.20
CA TYR A 88 -1.20 -13.75 16.04
C TYR A 88 0.20 -13.47 15.49
N ILE A 89 1.22 -13.37 16.35
CA ILE A 89 2.62 -13.28 15.90
C ILE A 89 3.02 -14.54 15.14
N ALA A 90 2.71 -15.73 15.67
CA ALA A 90 3.01 -17.00 15.00
C ALA A 90 2.31 -17.11 13.63
N LEU A 91 1.02 -16.73 13.55
CA LEU A 91 0.28 -16.69 12.29
C LEU A 91 0.86 -15.67 11.31
N GLY A 92 1.23 -14.49 11.78
CA GLY A 92 1.88 -13.48 10.95
C GLY A 92 3.21 -13.95 10.38
N LEU A 93 4.03 -14.61 11.19
CA LEU A 93 5.28 -15.23 10.75
C LEU A 93 5.03 -16.37 9.74
N LEU A 94 4.02 -17.20 9.97
CA LEU A 94 3.62 -18.25 9.03
C LEU A 94 3.20 -17.69 7.67
N ILE A 95 2.46 -16.59 7.65
CA ILE A 95 2.06 -15.88 6.41
C ILE A 95 3.29 -15.27 5.71
N ALA A 96 4.23 -14.70 6.47
CA ALA A 96 5.43 -14.08 5.91
C ALA A 96 6.48 -15.11 5.46
N PHE A 97 6.46 -16.32 6.03
CA PHE A 97 7.48 -17.34 5.81
C PHE A 97 7.74 -17.68 4.33
N PRO A 98 6.72 -17.93 3.48
CA PRO A 98 6.97 -18.25 2.06
C PRO A 98 7.72 -17.13 1.32
N TYR A 99 7.40 -15.88 1.61
CA TYR A 99 8.07 -14.71 1.04
C TYR A 99 9.53 -14.64 1.50
N LEU A 100 9.77 -14.77 2.81
CA LEU A 100 11.11 -14.71 3.38
C LEU A 100 11.98 -15.88 2.90
N ALA A 101 11.42 -17.10 2.90
CA ALA A 101 12.11 -18.30 2.41
C ALA A 101 12.47 -18.16 0.93
N ARG A 102 11.54 -17.70 0.09
CA ARG A 102 11.79 -17.45 -1.34
C ARG A 102 12.95 -16.46 -1.53
N ASN A 103 12.96 -15.34 -0.79
CA ASN A 103 14.03 -14.36 -0.91
C ASN A 103 15.39 -14.97 -0.56
N VAL A 104 15.49 -15.73 0.53
CA VAL A 104 16.74 -16.41 0.91
C VAL A 104 17.15 -17.44 -0.14
N LEU A 105 16.22 -18.25 -0.65
CA LEU A 105 16.50 -19.26 -1.67
C LEU A 105 16.99 -18.66 -2.98
N ILE A 106 16.45 -17.50 -3.39
CA ILE A 106 16.81 -16.87 -4.66
C ILE A 106 18.05 -15.99 -4.55
N SER A 107 18.19 -15.23 -3.45
CA SER A 107 19.22 -14.19 -3.35
C SER A 107 20.21 -14.37 -2.21
N GLY A 108 19.92 -15.22 -1.24
CA GLY A 108 20.66 -15.31 0.03
C GLY A 108 20.33 -14.19 1.03
N TRP A 109 19.42 -13.27 0.69
CA TRP A 109 19.02 -12.15 1.54
C TRP A 109 17.57 -12.29 1.99
N LEU A 110 17.29 -11.89 3.25
CA LEU A 110 15.94 -12.00 3.80
C LEU A 110 14.95 -11.01 3.14
N PHE A 111 15.42 -9.80 2.81
CA PHE A 111 14.61 -8.72 2.22
C PHE A 111 15.29 -8.12 0.98
N TYR A 112 15.58 -8.97 -0.03
CA TYR A 112 16.20 -8.48 -1.26
C TYR A 112 15.35 -7.36 -1.92
N PRO A 113 15.99 -6.28 -2.41
CA PRO A 113 17.44 -6.01 -2.51
C PRO A 113 18.07 -5.35 -1.26
N PHE A 114 17.37 -5.27 -0.14
CA PHE A 114 17.89 -4.66 1.08
C PHE A 114 18.84 -5.60 1.81
N THR A 115 20.05 -5.13 2.11
CA THR A 115 21.17 -5.93 2.64
C THR A 115 21.44 -5.72 4.13
N PHE A 116 20.49 -5.13 4.87
CA PHE A 116 20.67 -4.78 6.28
C PHE A 116 20.66 -5.98 7.25
N LEU A 117 20.11 -7.14 6.82
CA LEU A 117 20.11 -8.40 7.59
C LEU A 117 20.89 -9.47 6.85
N ASP A 118 22.13 -9.68 7.27
CA ASP A 118 23.03 -10.68 6.71
C ASP A 118 23.10 -11.93 7.61
N TRP A 119 22.02 -12.74 7.62
CA TRP A 119 21.88 -13.90 8.50
C TRP A 119 22.24 -15.24 7.84
N PHE A 120 22.25 -15.30 6.51
CA PHE A 120 22.40 -16.56 5.78
C PHE A 120 23.73 -16.61 5.01
N PRO A 121 24.75 -17.32 5.50
CA PRO A 121 26.04 -17.47 4.82
C PRO A 121 25.95 -18.57 3.76
N VAL A 122 25.20 -18.32 2.69
CA VAL A 122 25.04 -19.28 1.58
C VAL A 122 26.01 -18.98 0.44
N ASP A 123 26.47 -20.01 -0.27
CA ASP A 123 27.46 -19.92 -1.33
C ASP A 123 26.96 -19.31 -2.65
N TRP A 124 25.63 -19.24 -2.82
CA TRP A 124 24.98 -18.55 -3.96
C TRP A 124 24.54 -17.14 -3.65
N LYS A 125 24.91 -16.59 -2.50
CA LYS A 125 24.47 -15.27 -2.07
C LYS A 125 24.87 -14.20 -3.07
N ILE A 126 23.87 -13.41 -3.50
CA ILE A 126 24.10 -12.21 -4.32
C ILE A 126 25.00 -11.25 -3.53
N SER A 127 26.04 -10.74 -4.16
CA SER A 127 26.96 -9.83 -3.48
C SER A 127 26.25 -8.56 -3.05
N LYS A 128 26.65 -7.99 -1.91
CA LYS A 128 26.07 -6.76 -1.39
C LYS A 128 26.12 -5.62 -2.41
N GLY A 129 27.24 -5.47 -3.12
CA GLY A 129 27.39 -4.42 -4.13
C GLY A 129 26.37 -4.55 -5.28
N TYR A 130 26.05 -5.79 -5.69
CA TYR A 130 25.04 -6.04 -6.71
C TYR A 130 23.63 -5.72 -6.18
N ALA A 131 23.29 -6.19 -4.99
CA ALA A 131 21.99 -5.91 -4.39
C ALA A 131 21.77 -4.40 -4.14
N ASP A 132 22.82 -3.68 -3.72
CA ASP A 132 22.78 -2.22 -3.54
C ASP A 132 22.63 -1.51 -4.89
N SER A 133 23.20 -2.04 -6.00
CA SER A 133 23.00 -1.55 -7.36
C SER A 133 21.55 -1.72 -7.81
N ASP A 134 20.98 -2.91 -7.61
CA ASP A 134 19.57 -3.17 -7.95
C ASP A 134 18.61 -2.21 -7.21
N ALA A 135 18.85 -1.97 -5.91
CA ALA A 135 18.07 -1.02 -5.14
C ALA A 135 18.14 0.40 -5.73
N LYS A 136 19.35 0.82 -6.18
CA LYS A 136 19.54 2.12 -6.83
C LYS A 136 18.90 2.18 -8.23
N GLU A 137 18.94 1.10 -8.98
CA GLU A 137 18.28 1.02 -10.30
C GLU A 137 16.77 1.15 -10.19
N ILE A 138 16.14 0.50 -9.19
CA ILE A 138 14.72 0.65 -8.91
C ILE A 138 14.38 2.12 -8.59
N GLN A 139 15.21 2.79 -7.78
CA GLN A 139 14.99 4.20 -7.45
C GLN A 139 15.21 5.12 -8.66
N ALA A 140 16.26 4.88 -9.43
CA ALA A 140 16.57 5.66 -10.63
C ALA A 140 15.45 5.56 -11.67
N TYR A 141 15.00 4.34 -11.94
CA TYR A 141 13.88 4.09 -12.83
C TYR A 141 12.60 4.78 -12.37
N ALA A 142 12.27 4.66 -11.06
CA ALA A 142 11.07 5.28 -10.50
C ALA A 142 11.11 6.81 -10.49
N ARG A 143 12.31 7.41 -10.54
CA ARG A 143 12.51 8.88 -10.63
C ARG A 143 12.67 9.40 -12.04
N GLU A 144 12.49 8.56 -13.07
CA GLU A 144 12.74 8.88 -14.48
C GLU A 144 14.22 9.32 -14.72
N ILE A 145 15.14 8.75 -13.96
CA ILE A 145 16.58 8.97 -14.08
C ILE A 145 17.16 7.77 -14.82
N TYR A 146 17.61 7.96 -16.06
CA TYR A 146 18.13 6.87 -16.88
C TYR A 146 19.60 6.50 -16.58
N ASN A 147 20.25 7.24 -15.69
CA ASN A 147 21.63 7.00 -15.28
C ASN A 147 21.74 6.89 -13.76
N VAL A 148 22.04 5.70 -13.26
CA VAL A 148 22.15 5.40 -11.82
C VAL A 148 23.18 6.29 -11.10
N TYR A 149 24.23 6.73 -11.79
CA TYR A 149 25.22 7.66 -11.24
C TYR A 149 24.66 9.07 -10.97
N GLN A 150 23.49 9.39 -11.52
CA GLN A 150 22.79 10.65 -11.27
C GLN A 150 21.72 10.55 -10.18
N LEU A 151 21.64 9.43 -9.50
CA LEU A 151 20.63 9.20 -8.45
C LEU A 151 20.76 10.18 -7.27
N ASP A 152 21.97 10.66 -6.99
CA ASP A 152 22.27 11.58 -5.88
C ASP A 152 21.87 13.04 -6.17
N GLN A 153 21.09 13.28 -7.24
CA GLN A 153 20.53 14.60 -7.50
C GLN A 153 19.66 15.08 -6.33
N PRO A 154 19.77 16.36 -5.95
CA PRO A 154 18.94 16.92 -4.88
C PRO A 154 17.45 16.93 -5.30
N LEU A 155 16.56 16.83 -4.30
CA LEU A 155 15.11 16.79 -4.48
C LEU A 155 14.61 17.91 -5.41
N LYS A 156 15.15 19.12 -5.25
CA LYS A 156 14.79 20.29 -6.07
C LYS A 156 15.09 20.14 -7.56
N GLN A 157 15.94 19.21 -7.93
CA GLN A 157 16.34 18.97 -9.33
C GLN A 157 15.55 17.80 -9.94
N TRP A 158 15.49 16.65 -9.26
CA TRP A 158 14.83 15.48 -9.84
C TRP A 158 13.29 15.53 -9.73
N LEU A 159 12.73 16.11 -8.66
CA LEU A 159 11.28 16.10 -8.44
C LEU A 159 10.50 16.88 -9.52
N PRO A 160 10.91 18.09 -9.96
CA PRO A 160 10.23 18.78 -11.07
C PRO A 160 10.30 18.00 -12.39
N ASN A 161 11.46 17.41 -12.72
CA ASN A 161 11.65 16.61 -13.92
C ASN A 161 10.77 15.36 -13.90
N TRP A 162 10.77 14.63 -12.77
CA TRP A 162 9.91 13.49 -12.56
C TRP A 162 8.42 13.88 -12.70
N PHE A 163 7.99 14.98 -12.09
CA PHE A 163 6.60 15.44 -12.19
C PHE A 163 6.23 15.83 -13.62
N ALA A 164 7.14 16.48 -14.36
CA ALA A 164 6.91 16.83 -15.75
C ALA A 164 6.72 15.60 -16.65
N ALA A 165 7.39 14.50 -16.35
CA ALA A 165 7.32 13.24 -17.09
C ALA A 165 6.00 12.46 -16.88
N GLN A 166 5.25 12.72 -15.79
CA GLN A 166 4.00 12.01 -15.52
C GLN A 166 2.91 12.36 -16.54
N ASP A 167 1.96 11.44 -16.74
CA ASP A 167 0.78 11.73 -17.54
C ASP A 167 -0.19 12.71 -16.85
N GLY A 168 -1.17 13.26 -17.57
CA GLY A 168 -2.06 14.29 -17.04
C GLY A 168 -2.91 13.83 -15.86
N PHE A 169 -3.33 12.56 -15.83
CA PHE A 169 -4.12 12.00 -14.74
C PHE A 169 -3.25 11.75 -13.50
N ASP A 170 -2.07 11.19 -13.67
CA ASP A 170 -1.13 10.93 -12.60
C ASP A 170 -0.61 12.24 -11.98
N LYS A 171 -0.39 13.29 -12.80
CA LYS A 171 -0.14 14.66 -12.31
C LYS A 171 -1.25 15.16 -11.38
N LEU A 172 -2.51 14.96 -11.77
CA LEU A 172 -3.65 15.38 -10.95
C LEU A 172 -3.67 14.65 -9.61
N LEU A 173 -3.45 13.33 -9.60
CA LEU A 173 -3.40 12.53 -8.38
C LEU A 173 -2.26 12.97 -7.44
N VAL A 174 -1.08 13.20 -8.00
CA VAL A 174 0.08 13.66 -7.23
C VAL A 174 -0.14 15.04 -6.64
N LEU A 175 -0.70 15.98 -7.41
CA LEU A 175 -1.06 17.32 -6.93
C LEU A 175 -2.10 17.25 -5.81
N ALA A 176 -3.12 16.40 -5.95
CA ALA A 176 -4.10 16.17 -4.89
C ALA A 176 -3.44 15.64 -3.63
N GLY A 177 -2.48 14.71 -3.75
CA GLY A 177 -1.68 14.21 -2.64
C GLY A 177 -0.87 15.30 -1.95
N TRP A 178 -0.12 16.11 -2.71
CA TRP A 178 0.66 17.23 -2.15
C TRP A 178 -0.23 18.26 -1.46
N ALA A 179 -1.38 18.62 -2.05
CA ALA A 179 -2.34 19.53 -1.44
C ALA A 179 -2.98 18.94 -0.16
N ALA A 180 -3.18 17.64 -0.10
CA ALA A 180 -3.73 16.95 1.06
C ALA A 180 -2.79 16.94 2.28
N ILE A 181 -1.46 17.00 2.10
CA ILE A 181 -0.48 16.97 3.19
C ILE A 181 -0.71 18.10 4.22
N PRO A 182 -0.70 19.39 3.84
CA PRO A 182 -0.90 20.47 4.81
C PRO A 182 -2.31 20.42 5.42
N VAL A 183 -3.34 20.07 4.66
CA VAL A 183 -4.71 19.92 5.18
C VAL A 183 -4.76 18.79 6.22
N SER A 184 -4.12 17.65 5.93
CA SER A 184 -4.00 16.53 6.85
C SER A 184 -3.32 16.91 8.17
N ALA A 185 -2.24 17.69 8.10
CA ALA A 185 -1.55 18.21 9.30
C ALA A 185 -2.48 19.09 10.15
N VAL A 186 -3.22 20.01 9.51
CA VAL A 186 -4.21 20.87 10.21
C VAL A 186 -5.31 20.03 10.86
N LEU A 187 -5.86 19.05 10.14
CA LEU A 187 -6.90 18.16 10.66
C LEU A 187 -6.40 17.32 11.85
N ALA A 188 -5.15 16.82 11.80
CA ALA A 188 -4.54 16.10 12.90
C ALA A 188 -4.41 16.97 14.16
N VAL A 189 -3.95 18.22 14.01
CA VAL A 189 -3.86 19.18 15.12
C VAL A 189 -5.24 19.49 15.70
N LEU A 190 -6.23 19.78 14.85
CA LEU A 190 -7.59 20.03 15.30
C LEU A 190 -8.20 18.83 16.03
N GLY A 191 -7.94 17.61 15.53
CA GLY A 191 -8.34 16.35 16.18
C GLY A 191 -7.70 16.21 17.56
N ALA A 192 -6.40 16.44 17.68
CA ALA A 192 -5.68 16.37 18.95
C ALA A 192 -6.20 17.41 19.97
N VAL A 193 -6.42 18.66 19.55
CA VAL A 193 -6.98 19.72 20.42
C VAL A 193 -8.38 19.36 20.91
N ARG A 194 -9.23 18.82 20.04
CA ARG A 194 -10.57 18.35 20.42
C ARG A 194 -10.52 17.21 21.43
N ALA A 195 -9.60 16.24 21.24
CA ALA A 195 -9.40 15.12 22.16
C ALA A 195 -8.98 15.59 23.56
N VAL A 196 -8.03 16.54 23.65
CA VAL A 196 -7.59 17.13 24.92
C VAL A 196 -8.74 17.86 25.61
N ARG A 197 -9.51 18.65 24.89
CA ARG A 197 -10.66 19.37 25.46
C ARG A 197 -11.77 18.43 25.94
N ALA A 198 -12.04 17.35 25.19
CA ALA A 198 -13.03 16.35 25.60
C ALA A 198 -12.56 15.60 26.86
N GLY A 199 -11.27 15.26 26.98
CA GLY A 199 -10.68 14.65 28.18
C GLY A 199 -10.73 15.54 29.43
N GLN A 200 -10.73 16.86 29.25
CA GLN A 200 -10.88 17.80 30.36
C GLN A 200 -12.35 17.94 30.86
N VAL A 201 -13.33 17.63 30.02
CA VAL A 201 -14.76 17.72 30.36
C VAL A 201 -15.23 16.44 31.10
N THR A 202 -14.56 15.32 30.98
CA THR A 202 -14.95 14.05 31.60
C THR A 202 -14.50 13.88 33.04
N VAL A 203 -13.91 14.87 33.69
CA VAL A 203 -13.63 14.88 35.15
C VAL A 203 -14.72 15.69 35.87
N ALA A 204 -15.98 15.36 35.65
CA ALA A 204 -17.07 15.79 36.54
C ALA A 204 -17.30 14.66 37.58
N PRO A 205 -17.47 15.00 38.88
CA PRO A 205 -17.57 14.02 39.95
C PRO A 205 -18.82 13.16 39.79
N HIS A 206 -18.68 11.86 40.02
CA HIS A 206 -19.79 10.94 40.22
C HIS A 206 -20.77 11.52 41.24
N VAL A 207 -21.88 12.02 40.78
CA VAL A 207 -23.06 12.21 41.62
C VAL A 207 -23.76 10.86 41.70
N ASN A 208 -23.65 10.19 42.85
CA ASN A 208 -24.45 9.06 43.21
C ASN A 208 -25.93 9.50 43.19
N GLY A 209 -26.71 9.02 42.26
CA GLY A 209 -28.11 9.31 42.14
C GLY A 209 -28.86 8.28 41.32
N ALA A 210 -29.56 7.40 42.03
CA ALA A 210 -30.76 6.65 41.65
C ALA A 210 -31.01 6.36 40.17
N VAL A 211 -30.97 5.08 39.83
CA VAL A 211 -31.50 4.50 38.57
C VAL A 211 -32.98 4.81 38.53
N SER A 212 -33.39 5.77 37.70
CA SER A 212 -34.74 5.97 37.27
C SER A 212 -35.02 5.07 36.07
N GLU A 213 -35.93 4.11 36.27
CA GLU A 213 -36.55 3.38 35.16
C GLU A 213 -37.17 4.38 34.17
N ARG A 214 -36.51 4.57 33.02
CA ARG A 214 -37.04 5.38 31.91
C ARG A 214 -37.27 4.52 30.69
N GLU A 215 -38.58 4.29 30.48
CA GLU A 215 -39.27 4.17 29.21
C GLU A 215 -38.66 3.28 28.12
N ILE A 216 -39.12 2.03 28.12
CA ILE A 216 -39.20 1.18 26.95
C ILE A 216 -40.16 1.86 25.94
N GLY A 217 -39.63 2.52 24.90
CA GLY A 217 -40.46 3.07 23.83
C GLY A 217 -40.04 4.40 23.21
N ALA A 218 -38.94 5.03 23.66
CA ALA A 218 -38.44 6.24 23.00
C ALA A 218 -37.74 5.86 21.65
N PRO A 219 -38.05 6.56 20.53
CA PRO A 219 -37.32 6.37 19.28
C PRO A 219 -35.84 6.67 19.54
N LEU A 220 -34.98 5.75 19.13
CA LEU A 220 -33.53 5.91 19.19
C LEU A 220 -33.18 7.32 18.67
N PRO A 221 -32.46 8.16 19.46
CA PRO A 221 -32.06 9.48 19.00
C PRO A 221 -31.36 9.36 17.67
N ALA A 222 -31.76 10.24 16.73
CA ALA A 222 -31.21 10.30 15.38
C ALA A 222 -29.70 10.09 15.44
N ARG A 223 -29.24 8.99 14.83
CA ARG A 223 -27.86 8.49 14.83
C ARG A 223 -26.93 9.67 14.57
N ARG A 224 -26.27 10.20 15.61
CA ARG A 224 -25.30 11.29 15.46
C ARG A 224 -24.27 10.82 14.45
N VAL A 225 -24.05 11.60 13.41
CA VAL A 225 -23.03 11.32 12.40
C VAL A 225 -21.73 10.95 13.12
N ALA A 226 -21.24 9.77 12.83
CA ALA A 226 -20.14 9.18 13.56
C ALA A 226 -18.91 10.07 13.49
N HIS A 227 -18.52 10.59 14.61
CA HIS A 227 -17.22 11.21 14.77
C HIS A 227 -16.20 10.10 14.81
N LEU A 228 -15.35 9.94 13.77
CA LEU A 228 -14.12 9.17 13.92
C LEU A 228 -13.41 9.68 15.17
N THR A 229 -13.20 8.81 16.15
CA THR A 229 -12.51 9.25 17.37
C THR A 229 -11.16 9.85 16.99
N PRO A 230 -10.72 10.94 17.61
CA PRO A 230 -9.51 11.65 17.22
C PRO A 230 -8.29 10.75 17.04
N LEU A 231 -8.18 9.69 17.85
CA LEU A 231 -7.06 8.75 17.80
C LEU A 231 -7.05 7.90 16.53
N CYS A 232 -8.20 7.31 16.13
CA CYS A 232 -8.27 6.51 14.90
C CYS A 232 -7.96 7.35 13.68
N PHE A 233 -8.57 8.51 13.65
CA PHE A 233 -8.36 9.44 12.56
C PHE A 233 -6.90 9.86 12.46
N SER A 234 -6.25 10.19 13.60
CA SER A 234 -4.83 10.54 13.62
C SER A 234 -3.93 9.39 13.18
N LEU A 235 -4.26 8.14 13.52
CA LEU A 235 -3.50 6.98 13.08
C LEU A 235 -3.63 6.74 11.58
N LEU A 236 -4.84 6.83 11.03
CA LEU A 236 -5.08 6.73 9.58
C LEU A 236 -4.38 7.85 8.81
N GLN A 237 -4.46 9.09 9.29
CA GLN A 237 -3.76 10.23 8.70
C GLN A 237 -2.24 10.04 8.75
N LEU A 238 -1.72 9.56 9.86
CA LEU A 238 -0.29 9.25 9.99
C LEU A 238 0.13 8.20 8.97
N CYS A 239 -0.61 7.10 8.85
CA CYS A 239 -0.35 6.05 7.85
C CYS A 239 -0.38 6.62 6.42
N ALA A 240 -1.36 7.48 6.12
CA ALA A 240 -1.50 8.07 4.79
C ALA A 240 -0.33 9.00 4.46
N VAL A 241 0.04 9.89 5.38
CA VAL A 241 1.14 10.86 5.18
C VAL A 241 2.49 10.14 5.12
N VAL A 242 2.77 9.25 6.08
CA VAL A 242 4.04 8.49 6.10
C VAL A 242 4.16 7.62 4.86
N GLY A 243 3.07 6.96 4.45
CA GLY A 243 3.03 6.14 3.25
C GLY A 243 3.26 6.94 1.98
N PHE A 244 2.65 8.12 1.88
CA PHE A 244 2.86 9.03 0.75
C PHE A 244 4.31 9.49 0.66
N PHE A 245 4.94 9.91 1.76
CA PHE A 245 6.36 10.29 1.77
C PHE A 245 7.28 9.10 1.52
N PHE A 246 6.98 7.94 2.09
CA PHE A 246 7.74 6.72 1.83
C PHE A 246 7.79 6.39 0.34
N TRP A 247 6.63 6.44 -0.33
CA TRP A 247 6.55 6.25 -1.76
C TRP A 247 7.27 7.36 -2.54
N GLN A 248 6.97 8.63 -2.26
CA GLN A 248 7.48 9.78 -3.01
C GLN A 248 9.01 9.91 -2.93
N LEU A 249 9.61 9.62 -1.77
CA LEU A 249 11.06 9.76 -1.56
C LEU A 249 11.82 8.47 -1.88
N GLY A 250 11.16 7.33 -1.75
CA GLY A 250 11.73 6.02 -2.05
C GLY A 250 11.78 5.75 -3.56
N ALA A 251 10.68 5.24 -4.11
CA ALA A 251 10.54 4.89 -5.51
C ALA A 251 9.21 5.43 -6.06
N PRO A 252 9.18 6.70 -6.54
CA PRO A 252 7.94 7.42 -6.87
C PRO A 252 7.34 7.04 -8.22
N LEU A 253 7.44 5.77 -8.64
CA LEU A 253 6.66 5.30 -9.77
C LEU A 253 5.18 5.30 -9.35
N VAL A 254 4.31 6.01 -10.09
CA VAL A 254 2.93 6.25 -9.64
C VAL A 254 2.15 4.96 -9.43
N ARG A 255 2.35 3.93 -10.26
CA ARG A 255 1.73 2.62 -10.06
C ARG A 255 2.12 1.96 -8.72
N TYR A 256 3.33 2.19 -8.20
CA TYR A 256 3.75 1.67 -6.91
C TYR A 256 3.07 2.38 -5.73
N GLY A 257 2.61 3.61 -5.98
CA GLY A 257 2.01 4.48 -4.98
C GLY A 257 0.52 4.74 -5.17
N TYR A 258 -0.19 4.12 -6.13
CA TYR A 258 -1.62 4.38 -6.35
C TYR A 258 -2.44 4.32 -5.08
N PHE A 259 -2.12 3.39 -4.18
CA PHE A 259 -2.78 3.35 -2.89
C PHE A 259 -2.59 4.66 -2.12
N TYR A 260 -1.35 5.14 -1.98
CA TYR A 260 -1.02 6.32 -1.17
C TYR A 260 -1.51 7.63 -1.79
N VAL A 261 -1.37 7.77 -3.12
CA VAL A 261 -1.83 8.98 -3.83
C VAL A 261 -3.35 9.10 -3.86
N LEU A 262 -4.07 7.98 -3.71
CA LEU A 262 -5.53 7.98 -3.56
C LEU A 262 -5.95 8.07 -2.09
N PHE A 263 -5.31 7.32 -1.21
CA PHE A 263 -5.71 7.20 0.19
C PHE A 263 -5.58 8.53 0.95
N LEU A 264 -4.48 9.28 0.76
CA LEU A 264 -4.28 10.54 1.45
C LEU A 264 -5.33 11.61 1.09
N PRO A 265 -5.62 11.91 -0.18
CA PRO A 265 -6.72 12.83 -0.54
C PRO A 265 -8.08 12.33 -0.09
N LEU A 266 -8.37 11.01 -0.17
CA LEU A 266 -9.64 10.44 0.26
C LEU A 266 -9.86 10.59 1.77
N THR A 267 -8.82 10.38 2.59
CA THR A 267 -8.92 10.58 4.03
C THR A 267 -9.17 12.04 4.40
N VAL A 268 -8.53 12.97 3.69
CA VAL A 268 -8.76 14.41 3.87
C VAL A 268 -10.18 14.80 3.45
N PHE A 269 -10.61 14.38 2.26
CA PHE A 269 -11.95 14.66 1.75
C PHE A 269 -13.03 14.08 2.66
N GLY A 270 -12.90 12.82 3.08
CA GLY A 270 -13.82 12.16 4.01
C GLY A 270 -13.94 12.93 5.33
N SER A 271 -12.83 13.43 5.85
CA SER A 271 -12.80 14.21 7.09
C SER A 271 -13.51 15.54 6.95
N LEU A 272 -13.24 16.27 5.88
CA LEU A 272 -13.90 17.55 5.60
C LEU A 272 -15.39 17.35 5.36
N TYR A 273 -15.76 16.29 4.67
CA TYR A 273 -17.17 15.92 4.47
C TYR A 273 -17.87 15.62 5.79
N CYS A 274 -17.29 14.81 6.68
CA CYS A 274 -17.85 14.54 8.00
C CYS A 274 -18.01 15.80 8.83
N MET A 275 -17.00 16.68 8.84
CA MET A 275 -17.07 17.96 9.56
C MET A 275 -18.19 18.88 9.02
N ALA A 276 -18.37 18.93 7.70
CA ALA A 276 -19.44 19.71 7.07
C ALA A 276 -20.82 19.13 7.41
N ALA A 277 -20.96 17.81 7.34
CA ALA A 277 -22.21 17.12 7.67
C ALA A 277 -22.64 17.34 9.13
N GLU A 278 -21.69 17.32 10.07
CA GLU A 278 -21.92 17.61 11.49
C GLU A 278 -22.44 19.04 11.70
N LYS A 279 -21.78 20.01 11.05
CA LYS A 279 -22.16 21.42 11.18
C LYS A 279 -23.58 21.69 10.65
N LEU A 280 -23.96 21.00 9.57
CA LEU A 280 -25.32 21.12 8.99
C LEU A 280 -26.36 20.40 9.86
N ALA A 281 -26.03 19.26 10.46
CA ALA A 281 -26.94 18.53 11.35
C ALA A 281 -27.24 19.26 12.67
N GLY A 282 -26.34 20.13 13.12
CA GLY A 282 -26.52 20.96 14.31
C GLY A 282 -27.35 22.24 14.09
N SER A 283 -27.75 22.55 12.84
CA SER A 283 -28.64 23.68 12.53
C SER A 283 -30.11 23.24 12.58
N GLU A 284 -31.05 24.14 12.92
CA GLU A 284 -32.48 23.82 12.95
C GLU A 284 -33.06 23.38 11.58
N GLN A 285 -32.35 23.65 10.48
CA GLN A 285 -32.59 23.12 9.13
C GLN A 285 -31.93 21.75 8.85
N GLY A 286 -31.41 21.11 9.87
CA GLY A 286 -30.43 20.00 9.76
C GLY A 286 -30.91 18.75 9.03
N ASP A 287 -32.19 18.37 9.12
CA ASP A 287 -32.65 17.13 8.48
C ASP A 287 -32.65 17.23 6.95
N ASN A 288 -33.11 18.31 6.39
CA ASN A 288 -33.15 18.53 4.94
C ASN A 288 -31.76 18.85 4.35
N GLY A 289 -30.96 19.66 5.05
CA GLY A 289 -29.61 20.00 4.62
C GLY A 289 -28.68 18.78 4.62
N HIS A 290 -28.82 17.91 5.60
CA HIS A 290 -28.03 16.67 5.69
C HIS A 290 -28.38 15.67 4.57
N LYS A 291 -29.69 15.49 4.29
CA LYS A 291 -30.16 14.64 3.19
C LYS A 291 -29.70 15.18 1.83
N TRP A 292 -29.78 16.51 1.63
CA TRP A 292 -29.32 17.13 0.40
C TRP A 292 -27.79 16.93 0.19
N LEU A 293 -26.98 17.19 1.22
CA LEU A 293 -25.53 17.03 1.12
C LEU A 293 -25.13 15.57 0.83
N LYS A 294 -25.78 14.61 1.49
CA LYS A 294 -25.58 13.18 1.25
C LYS A 294 -25.94 12.79 -0.18
N ASN A 295 -27.08 13.27 -0.67
CA ASN A 295 -27.53 13.00 -2.03
C ASN A 295 -26.63 13.70 -3.07
N ALA A 296 -26.26 14.95 -2.86
CA ALA A 296 -25.35 15.69 -3.74
C ALA A 296 -23.97 15.03 -3.80
N GLY A 297 -23.43 14.62 -2.66
CA GLY A 297 -22.17 13.89 -2.59
C GLY A 297 -22.21 12.55 -3.32
N TYR A 298 -23.29 11.80 -3.14
CA TYR A 298 -23.52 10.54 -3.86
C TYR A 298 -23.57 10.75 -5.38
N TRP A 299 -24.38 11.68 -5.86
CA TRP A 299 -24.50 11.95 -7.29
C TRP A 299 -23.24 12.55 -7.91
N ALA A 300 -22.50 13.38 -7.17
CA ALA A 300 -21.18 13.86 -7.59
C ALA A 300 -20.18 12.70 -7.74
N PHE A 301 -20.16 11.77 -6.79
CA PHE A 301 -19.34 10.57 -6.85
C PHE A 301 -19.72 9.67 -8.05
N VAL A 302 -21.01 9.40 -8.25
CA VAL A 302 -21.50 8.64 -9.41
C VAL A 302 -21.11 9.32 -10.72
N GLY A 303 -21.29 10.65 -10.81
CA GLY A 303 -20.90 11.45 -11.98
C GLY A 303 -19.40 11.35 -12.28
N LEU A 304 -18.56 11.43 -11.25
CA LEU A 304 -17.11 11.27 -11.39
C LEU A 304 -16.73 9.86 -11.84
N LEU A 305 -17.39 8.81 -11.32
CA LEU A 305 -17.18 7.44 -11.77
C LEU A 305 -17.55 7.27 -13.24
N VAL A 306 -18.73 7.75 -13.65
CA VAL A 306 -19.17 7.70 -15.04
C VAL A 306 -18.19 8.42 -15.95
N ALA A 307 -17.77 9.64 -15.60
CA ALA A 307 -16.80 10.41 -16.36
C ALA A 307 -15.46 9.67 -16.47
N PHE A 308 -14.99 9.08 -15.37
CA PHE A 308 -13.76 8.30 -15.33
C PHE A 308 -13.85 7.08 -16.25
N PHE A 309 -14.89 6.27 -16.13
CA PHE A 309 -15.03 5.07 -16.97
C PHE A 309 -15.23 5.42 -18.44
N THR A 310 -15.96 6.49 -18.75
CA THR A 310 -16.11 6.98 -20.13
C THR A 310 -14.77 7.41 -20.72
N TYR A 311 -13.99 8.20 -19.98
CA TYR A 311 -12.66 8.62 -20.40
C TYR A 311 -11.71 7.43 -20.60
N LYS A 312 -11.71 6.48 -19.66
CA LYS A 312 -10.87 5.27 -19.76
C LYS A 312 -11.33 4.34 -20.88
N GLY A 313 -12.63 4.19 -21.08
CA GLY A 313 -13.19 3.43 -22.22
C GLY A 313 -12.81 4.05 -23.55
N TYR A 314 -12.89 5.38 -23.70
CA TYR A 314 -12.43 6.07 -24.86
C TYR A 314 -10.92 5.84 -25.15
N ASN A 315 -10.09 5.98 -24.13
CA ASN A 315 -8.65 5.74 -24.29
C ASN A 315 -8.34 4.27 -24.64
N LEU A 316 -9.08 3.33 -24.09
CA LEU A 316 -8.95 1.91 -24.44
C LEU A 316 -9.28 1.66 -25.91
N ILE A 317 -10.37 2.26 -26.40
CA ILE A 317 -10.77 2.14 -27.82
C ILE A 317 -9.69 2.73 -28.72
N GLN A 318 -9.14 3.90 -28.39
CA GLN A 318 -8.06 4.51 -29.17
C GLN A 318 -6.81 3.62 -29.18
N MET A 319 -6.42 3.11 -28.02
CA MET A 319 -5.26 2.20 -27.90
C MET A 319 -5.44 0.93 -28.74
N VAL A 320 -6.63 0.33 -28.72
CA VAL A 320 -6.92 -0.85 -29.54
C VAL A 320 -6.88 -0.55 -31.04
N ARG A 321 -7.33 0.64 -31.44
CA ARG A 321 -7.27 1.08 -32.85
C ARG A 321 -5.83 1.37 -33.32
N GLU A 322 -5.01 1.98 -32.47
CA GLU A 322 -3.63 2.38 -32.82
C GLU A 322 -2.65 1.20 -32.85
N LEU A 323 -2.84 0.22 -31.98
CA LEU A 323 -1.86 -0.83 -31.76
C LEU A 323 -2.04 -2.05 -32.66
N ALA A 324 -3.11 -2.14 -33.48
CA ALA A 324 -3.39 -3.29 -34.33
C ALA A 324 -3.13 -4.65 -33.61
N TYR A 325 -3.45 -4.68 -32.32
CA TYR A 325 -3.23 -5.86 -31.51
C TYR A 325 -4.08 -7.00 -32.03
N GLU A 326 -3.45 -8.11 -32.33
CA GLU A 326 -4.17 -9.38 -32.31
C GLU A 326 -4.66 -9.59 -30.88
N PRO A 327 -5.96 -9.81 -30.66
CA PRO A 327 -6.51 -9.86 -29.33
C PRO A 327 -5.86 -10.99 -28.54
N TYR A 328 -5.37 -10.69 -27.34
CA TYR A 328 -4.99 -11.68 -26.35
C TYR A 328 -6.25 -12.34 -25.85
N TYR A 329 -6.71 -13.34 -26.57
CA TYR A 329 -7.80 -14.17 -26.11
C TYR A 329 -7.28 -15.24 -25.15
N LEU A 330 -8.12 -16.16 -24.81
CA LEU A 330 -7.89 -17.28 -23.89
C LEU A 330 -6.70 -18.19 -24.25
N TRP A 331 -6.00 -17.93 -25.33
CA TRP A 331 -4.88 -18.72 -25.83
C TRP A 331 -3.57 -17.99 -25.58
N GLN A 332 -2.60 -18.74 -25.09
CA GLN A 332 -1.23 -18.25 -24.97
C GLN A 332 -0.71 -17.96 -26.39
N GLN A 333 -0.20 -16.74 -26.60
CA GLN A 333 0.49 -16.39 -27.85
C GLN A 333 1.92 -16.94 -27.84
N ASP A 334 2.49 -17.07 -29.03
CA ASP A 334 3.90 -17.42 -29.18
C ASP A 334 4.77 -16.35 -28.52
N TYR A 335 5.79 -16.81 -27.81
CA TYR A 335 6.73 -15.91 -27.16
C TYR A 335 7.54 -15.13 -28.17
N VAL A 336 7.69 -13.83 -27.95
CA VAL A 336 8.63 -13.02 -28.73
C VAL A 336 10.05 -13.46 -28.38
N ASP A 337 10.80 -13.87 -29.40
CA ASP A 337 12.20 -14.22 -29.27
C ASP A 337 13.03 -12.96 -29.05
N GLY A 338 13.46 -12.72 -27.81
CA GLY A 338 14.41 -11.67 -27.48
C GLY A 338 15.82 -12.03 -27.98
N ALA A 339 16.57 -11.07 -28.50
CA ALA A 339 17.97 -11.27 -28.85
C ALA A 339 18.78 -11.56 -27.58
N ALA A 340 19.62 -12.62 -27.62
CA ALA A 340 20.46 -13.01 -26.50
C ALA A 340 21.80 -13.55 -26.99
N GLU A 341 22.87 -13.19 -26.27
CA GLU A 341 24.16 -13.84 -26.36
C GLU A 341 24.16 -15.10 -25.49
N MET A 342 25.03 -16.05 -25.83
CA MET A 342 25.16 -17.30 -25.11
C MET A 342 26.58 -17.40 -24.53
N TYR A 343 26.69 -17.88 -23.30
CA TYR A 343 27.96 -18.29 -22.73
C TYR A 343 27.80 -19.65 -22.02
N GLU A 344 28.88 -20.37 -21.91
CA GLU A 344 28.87 -21.70 -21.29
C GLU A 344 29.46 -21.68 -19.90
N VAL A 345 28.82 -22.42 -19.00
CA VAL A 345 29.28 -22.68 -17.64
C VAL A 345 29.21 -24.20 -17.42
N ASP A 346 30.37 -24.86 -17.35
CA ASP A 346 30.48 -26.29 -17.10
C ASP A 346 29.56 -27.14 -18.01
N GLY A 347 29.48 -26.79 -19.30
CA GLY A 347 28.65 -27.48 -20.29
C GLY A 347 27.18 -27.08 -20.29
N VAL A 348 26.77 -26.09 -19.49
CA VAL A 348 25.43 -25.52 -19.51
C VAL A 348 25.45 -24.19 -20.24
N THR A 349 24.65 -24.06 -21.29
CA THR A 349 24.46 -22.80 -22.02
C THR A 349 23.56 -21.86 -21.23
N ILE A 350 24.04 -20.64 -20.94
CA ILE A 350 23.30 -19.57 -20.27
C ILE A 350 23.10 -18.43 -21.26
N TYR A 351 21.86 -17.91 -21.29
CA TYR A 351 21.45 -16.81 -22.16
C TYR A 351 21.55 -15.47 -21.43
N VAL A 352 22.13 -14.46 -22.11
CA VAL A 352 22.22 -13.08 -21.62
C VAL A 352 21.51 -12.17 -22.62
N PRO A 353 20.52 -11.37 -22.21
CA PRO A 353 19.82 -10.47 -23.13
C PRO A 353 20.76 -9.40 -23.67
N THR A 354 20.65 -9.13 -24.97
CA THR A 354 21.41 -8.06 -25.65
C THR A 354 20.60 -6.77 -25.75
N ASP A 355 19.27 -6.84 -25.61
CA ASP A 355 18.38 -5.69 -25.68
C ASP A 355 17.55 -5.54 -24.39
N ARG A 356 17.72 -4.40 -23.73
CA ARG A 356 16.92 -3.94 -22.58
C ARG A 356 16.71 -4.93 -21.42
N GLY A 357 17.59 -5.91 -21.26
CA GLY A 357 17.49 -6.90 -20.20
C GLY A 357 16.30 -7.86 -20.34
N GLN A 358 15.65 -7.94 -21.49
CA GLN A 358 14.51 -8.80 -21.76
C GLN A 358 14.92 -10.03 -22.55
N ILE A 359 14.57 -11.21 -22.04
CA ILE A 359 14.76 -12.48 -22.73
C ILE A 359 13.40 -13.12 -22.95
N GLY A 360 13.20 -13.75 -24.13
CA GLY A 360 12.02 -14.59 -24.36
C GLY A 360 11.94 -15.72 -23.35
N TYR A 361 10.75 -16.13 -22.95
CA TYR A 361 10.50 -17.18 -21.94
C TYR A 361 11.00 -18.55 -22.35
N ASN A 362 11.39 -18.73 -23.62
CA ASN A 362 11.95 -19.97 -24.18
C ASN A 362 13.46 -20.10 -23.99
N LYS A 363 14.15 -19.10 -23.45
CA LYS A 363 15.60 -19.09 -23.24
C LYS A 363 15.91 -19.27 -21.75
N PHE A 364 16.15 -20.52 -21.38
CA PHE A 364 16.46 -20.89 -19.98
C PHE A 364 17.60 -21.91 -19.95
N PRO A 365 18.53 -21.80 -19.00
CA PRO A 365 18.70 -20.75 -17.98
C PRO A 365 19.17 -19.42 -18.57
N SER A 366 18.79 -18.34 -17.93
CA SER A 366 19.15 -17.00 -18.35
C SER A 366 19.67 -16.14 -17.19
N SER A 367 20.51 -15.16 -17.50
CA SER A 367 21.06 -14.20 -16.54
C SER A 367 21.08 -12.81 -17.16
N PRO A 368 20.82 -11.74 -16.42
CA PRO A 368 20.88 -10.38 -16.96
C PRO A 368 22.28 -9.97 -17.38
N ILE A 369 23.31 -10.58 -16.84
CA ILE A 369 24.72 -10.35 -17.14
C ILE A 369 25.51 -11.67 -17.10
N VAL A 370 26.70 -11.68 -17.67
CA VAL A 370 27.63 -12.78 -17.50
C VAL A 370 28.03 -12.89 -16.02
N GLN A 371 27.86 -14.05 -15.42
CA GLN A 371 28.13 -14.32 -14.02
C GLN A 371 29.38 -15.18 -13.87
N ASP A 372 30.18 -14.93 -12.84
CA ASP A 372 31.31 -15.77 -12.44
C ASP A 372 30.85 -16.92 -11.52
N ILE A 373 30.24 -17.92 -12.12
CA ILE A 373 29.59 -19.05 -11.44
C ILE A 373 30.09 -20.38 -11.98
N GLU A 374 29.90 -21.43 -11.21
CA GLU A 374 30.18 -22.84 -11.58
C GLU A 374 29.02 -23.74 -11.14
N LEU A 375 28.88 -24.90 -11.76
CA LEU A 375 27.93 -25.92 -11.29
C LEU A 375 28.38 -26.50 -9.94
N ARG A 376 27.42 -26.83 -9.08
CA ARG A 376 27.71 -27.58 -7.84
C ARG A 376 27.98 -29.07 -8.06
N GLY A 377 27.45 -29.59 -9.14
CA GLY A 377 27.58 -31.00 -9.53
C GLY A 377 27.66 -31.13 -11.04
N ASN A 378 27.11 -32.19 -11.57
CA ASN A 378 27.22 -32.54 -13.00
C ASN A 378 25.98 -32.14 -13.81
N SER A 379 24.99 -31.52 -13.18
CA SER A 379 23.71 -31.19 -13.80
C SER A 379 23.21 -29.81 -13.35
N ILE A 380 22.48 -29.11 -14.23
CA ILE A 380 21.79 -27.88 -13.91
C ILE A 380 20.84 -28.01 -12.69
N ARG A 381 20.36 -29.24 -12.41
CA ARG A 381 19.48 -29.51 -11.23
C ARG A 381 20.23 -29.37 -9.91
N ASP A 382 21.56 -29.50 -9.92
CA ASP A 382 22.42 -29.35 -8.73
C ASP A 382 22.60 -27.87 -8.36
N GLY A 383 22.21 -26.97 -9.28
CA GLY A 383 22.29 -25.52 -9.13
C GLY A 383 23.70 -24.98 -9.35
N PHE A 384 23.80 -23.67 -9.25
CA PHE A 384 25.06 -22.93 -9.41
C PHE A 384 25.55 -22.40 -8.07
N ARG A 385 26.84 -22.16 -7.98
CA ARG A 385 27.51 -21.42 -6.91
C ARG A 385 28.47 -20.41 -7.50
N LYS A 386 28.86 -19.44 -6.71
CA LYS A 386 29.90 -18.49 -7.09
C LYS A 386 31.25 -19.21 -7.13
N LYS A 387 32.08 -18.96 -8.16
CA LYS A 387 33.45 -19.50 -8.20
C LYS A 387 34.23 -19.03 -6.99
N PRO A 388 34.94 -19.92 -6.29
CA PRO A 388 35.86 -19.50 -5.24
C PRO A 388 36.92 -18.57 -5.83
N LYS A 389 37.19 -17.48 -5.10
CA LYS A 389 38.26 -16.55 -5.49
C LYS A 389 39.62 -17.15 -5.23
#